data_e7f9d7c9e407510c3d3b9c864ed0931a
#
_entry.id   e7f9d7c9e407510c3d3b9c864ed0931a
#
_cell.length_a   1.000
_cell.length_b   1.000
_cell.length_c   1.000
_cell.angle_alpha   90.00
_cell.angle_beta   90.00
_cell.angle_gamma   90.00
#
_symmetry.space_group_name_H-M   'P 1'
#
loop_
_entity.id
_entity.type
_entity.pdbx_description
1 polymer ?
#
loop_
_entity_poly.entity_id
_entity_poly.type
_entity_poly.pdbx_seq_one_letter_code
_entity_poly.pdbx_strand_id
1 'polypeptide(L)'
;MLLGTFFDLFDGFFARLLNAESKFGLQFDSMADLITSGVVPGVVMYQLFLEIGIREVSHNFFIFQNEFTFSFAPFALVGFLISLGAAIRLSKFNIDIEQRYEFKGLPAPANALFIVALPLLMAHPLFAFFKPFLSTYPALVFISILSAILMNIRLPLFSFKIQSFELRDYGLQLLLILLSVPTFYFLQWVAVPVMIVIYLFLNVLKNSFD
;
A
#
# COMPACT_ATOMS: atom_id res chain seq x y z
N MET A 1 10.91 -3.65 1.26
CA MET A 1 9.83 -3.21 0.38
C MET A 1 10.33 -2.49 -0.88
N LEU A 2 10.96 -1.30 -0.81
CA LEU A 2 11.39 -0.53 -2.00
C LEU A 2 12.24 -1.33 -2.98
N LEU A 3 13.23 -2.08 -2.49
CA LEU A 3 14.02 -2.99 -3.33
C LEU A 3 13.17 -4.09 -3.97
N GLY A 4 12.22 -4.67 -3.24
CA GLY A 4 11.34 -5.70 -3.80
C GLY A 4 10.47 -5.15 -4.93
N THR A 5 9.82 -4.01 -4.74
CA THR A 5 9.03 -3.34 -5.79
C THR A 5 9.90 -2.90 -6.98
N PHE A 6 11.17 -2.53 -6.72
CA PHE A 6 12.12 -2.20 -7.79
C PHE A 6 12.47 -3.43 -8.63
N PHE A 7 12.82 -4.55 -8.01
CA PHE A 7 13.14 -5.79 -8.73
C PHE A 7 11.93 -6.34 -9.49
N ASP A 8 10.74 -6.27 -8.92
CA ASP A 8 9.47 -6.63 -9.53
C ASP A 8 9.19 -5.87 -10.84
N LEU A 9 9.50 -4.56 -10.87
CA LEU A 9 9.39 -3.77 -12.09
C LEU A 9 10.34 -4.26 -13.18
N PHE A 10 11.54 -4.73 -12.80
CA PHE A 10 12.56 -5.17 -13.75
C PHE A 10 12.35 -6.59 -14.23
N ASP A 11 11.89 -7.51 -13.39
CA ASP A 11 11.68 -8.90 -13.81
C ASP A 11 10.55 -9.01 -14.84
N GLY A 12 9.43 -8.31 -14.67
CA GLY A 12 8.37 -8.21 -15.68
C GLY A 12 8.84 -7.54 -16.97
N PHE A 13 9.75 -6.55 -16.90
CA PHE A 13 10.35 -5.94 -18.07
C PHE A 13 11.26 -6.93 -18.82
N PHE A 14 12.15 -7.62 -18.12
CA PHE A 14 13.07 -8.58 -18.70
C PHE A 14 12.35 -9.82 -19.24
N ALA A 15 11.32 -10.31 -18.55
CA ALA A 15 10.52 -11.42 -19.04
C ALA A 15 9.88 -11.13 -20.41
N ARG A 16 9.36 -9.91 -20.60
CA ARG A 16 8.83 -9.45 -21.89
C ARG A 16 9.91 -9.27 -22.95
N LEU A 17 11.04 -8.66 -22.60
CA LEU A 17 12.16 -8.42 -23.51
C LEU A 17 12.74 -9.73 -24.04
N LEU A 18 12.80 -10.77 -23.19
CA LEU A 18 13.36 -12.08 -23.50
C LEU A 18 12.32 -13.06 -24.06
N ASN A 19 11.04 -12.65 -24.22
CA ASN A 19 9.92 -13.52 -24.58
C ASN A 19 9.81 -14.76 -23.70
N ALA A 20 10.13 -14.63 -22.40
CA ALA A 20 10.16 -15.69 -21.41
C ALA A 20 8.93 -15.67 -20.48
N GLU A 21 7.83 -15.05 -20.93
CA GLU A 21 6.59 -15.00 -20.17
C GLU A 21 6.01 -16.40 -19.98
N SER A 22 5.63 -16.74 -18.75
CA SER A 22 5.00 -18.02 -18.43
C SER A 22 3.85 -17.83 -17.45
N LYS A 23 2.89 -18.78 -17.47
CA LYS A 23 1.78 -18.76 -16.49
C LYS A 23 2.29 -18.94 -15.05
N PHE A 24 3.36 -19.70 -14.87
CA PHE A 24 4.02 -19.87 -13.57
C PHE A 24 4.66 -18.56 -13.10
N GLY A 25 5.41 -17.87 -13.98
CA GLY A 25 6.02 -16.57 -13.68
C GLY A 25 4.98 -15.53 -13.23
N LEU A 26 3.84 -15.45 -13.93
CA LEU A 26 2.75 -14.56 -13.55
C LEU A 26 2.18 -14.84 -12.15
N GLN A 27 2.06 -16.11 -11.76
CA GLN A 27 1.58 -16.44 -10.40
C GLN A 27 2.65 -16.18 -9.36
N PHE A 28 3.92 -16.43 -9.67
CA PHE A 28 5.04 -16.17 -8.77
C PHE A 28 5.22 -14.68 -8.51
N ASP A 29 5.12 -13.86 -9.54
CA ASP A 29 5.08 -12.39 -9.51
C ASP A 29 3.99 -11.89 -8.53
N SER A 30 2.75 -12.40 -8.69
CA SER A 30 1.66 -12.05 -7.77
C SER A 30 1.90 -12.49 -6.32
N MET A 31 2.63 -13.58 -6.08
CA MET A 31 3.03 -13.98 -4.73
C MET A 31 4.11 -13.07 -4.16
N ALA A 32 5.09 -12.65 -4.97
CA ALA A 32 6.10 -11.68 -4.60
C ALA A 32 5.46 -10.33 -4.26
N ASP A 33 4.53 -9.88 -5.10
CA ASP A 33 3.72 -8.68 -4.87
C ASP A 33 2.92 -8.76 -3.57
N LEU A 34 2.32 -9.91 -3.28
CA LEU A 34 1.60 -10.11 -2.02
C LEU A 34 2.51 -9.93 -0.80
N ILE A 35 3.75 -10.42 -0.87
CA ILE A 35 4.72 -10.25 0.21
C ILE A 35 5.11 -8.78 0.34
N THR A 36 5.53 -8.15 -0.75
CA THR A 36 6.05 -6.77 -0.73
C THR A 36 4.98 -5.72 -0.47
N SER A 37 3.79 -5.89 -1.08
CA SER A 37 2.70 -4.90 -1.04
C SER A 37 1.55 -5.28 -0.12
N GLY A 38 1.55 -6.49 0.45
CA GLY A 38 0.54 -6.95 1.40
C GLY A 38 1.11 -7.27 2.77
N VAL A 39 2.06 -8.23 2.86
CA VAL A 39 2.58 -8.69 4.16
C VAL A 39 3.42 -7.61 4.84
N VAL A 40 4.35 -6.98 4.11
CA VAL A 40 5.22 -5.93 4.68
C VAL A 40 4.41 -4.78 5.30
N PRO A 41 3.43 -4.15 4.64
CA PRO A 41 2.62 -3.12 5.28
C PRO A 41 1.76 -3.66 6.44
N GLY A 42 1.31 -4.92 6.37
CA GLY A 42 0.64 -5.57 7.50
C GLY A 42 1.53 -5.67 8.73
N VAL A 43 2.80 -6.04 8.55
CA VAL A 43 3.81 -6.08 9.63
C VAL A 43 4.09 -4.69 10.18
N VAL A 44 4.22 -3.67 9.32
CA VAL A 44 4.41 -2.28 9.78
C VAL A 44 3.22 -1.82 10.63
N MET A 45 2.00 -2.11 10.19
CA MET A 45 0.81 -1.78 10.97
C MET A 45 0.76 -2.55 12.29
N TYR A 46 1.13 -3.82 12.31
CA TYR A 46 1.27 -4.62 13.53
C TYR A 46 2.25 -3.97 14.52
N GLN A 47 3.41 -3.52 14.04
CA GLN A 47 4.40 -2.82 14.87
C GLN A 47 3.85 -1.48 15.43
N LEU A 48 3.11 -0.72 14.63
CA LEU A 48 2.45 0.51 15.11
C LEU A 48 1.44 0.20 16.22
N PHE A 49 0.72 -0.91 16.15
CA PHE A 49 -0.15 -1.36 17.25
C PHE A 49 0.64 -1.71 18.52
N LEU A 50 1.82 -2.31 18.40
CA LEU A 50 2.69 -2.57 19.56
C LEU A 50 3.22 -1.27 20.16
N GLU A 51 3.63 -0.30 19.35
CA GLU A 51 4.13 1.01 19.80
C GLU A 51 3.10 1.80 20.61
N ILE A 52 1.80 1.65 20.34
CA ILE A 52 0.75 2.27 21.14
C ILE A 52 0.38 1.48 22.40
N GLY A 53 1.11 0.41 22.71
CA GLY A 53 0.98 -0.35 23.95
C GLY A 53 -0.11 -1.42 23.95
N ILE A 54 -0.46 -1.97 22.78
CA ILE A 54 -1.38 -3.12 22.72
C ILE A 54 -0.75 -4.32 23.43
N ARG A 55 -1.52 -4.91 24.34
CA ARG A 55 -1.06 -6.00 25.20
C ARG A 55 -0.66 -7.24 24.40
N GLU A 56 0.54 -7.71 24.66
CA GLU A 56 1.03 -9.00 24.19
C GLU A 56 0.59 -10.12 25.13
N VAL A 57 0.33 -11.28 24.57
CA VAL A 57 0.09 -12.53 25.28
C VAL A 57 1.32 -13.42 25.06
N SER A 58 1.96 -13.83 26.14
CA SER A 58 3.13 -14.68 26.10
C SER A 58 2.76 -16.10 26.46
N HIS A 59 3.25 -17.06 25.70
CA HIS A 59 3.13 -18.48 25.94
C HIS A 59 4.51 -19.12 26.00
N ASN A 60 4.79 -19.83 27.10
CA ASN A 60 6.02 -20.59 27.26
C ASN A 60 5.77 -22.05 26.82
N PHE A 61 6.67 -22.58 26.03
CA PHE A 61 6.67 -24.00 25.66
C PHE A 61 8.09 -24.55 25.70
N PHE A 62 8.19 -25.86 25.96
CA PHE A 62 9.46 -26.57 26.11
C PHE A 62 9.72 -27.45 24.89
N ILE A 63 10.90 -27.30 24.29
CA ILE A 63 11.40 -28.19 23.23
C ILE A 63 12.79 -28.68 23.65
N PHE A 64 12.98 -30.01 23.78
CA PHE A 64 14.23 -30.61 24.16
C PHE A 64 14.90 -29.98 25.41
N GLN A 65 14.13 -29.77 26.49
CA GLN A 65 14.55 -29.16 27.75
C GLN A 65 14.90 -27.66 27.69
N ASN A 66 14.76 -27.01 26.53
CA ASN A 66 14.89 -25.58 26.42
C ASN A 66 13.52 -24.91 26.51
N GLU A 67 13.43 -23.84 27.28
CA GLU A 67 12.23 -22.99 27.38
C GLU A 67 12.24 -21.98 26.25
N PHE A 68 11.16 -21.93 25.48
CA PHE A 68 10.91 -20.94 24.44
C PHE A 68 9.69 -20.12 24.82
N THR A 69 9.83 -18.81 24.79
CA THR A 69 8.73 -17.85 24.98
C THR A 69 8.31 -17.30 23.64
N PHE A 70 7.05 -17.49 23.30
CA PHE A 70 6.43 -16.87 22.13
C PHE A 70 5.43 -15.82 22.59
N SER A 71 5.63 -14.57 22.20
CA SER A 71 4.71 -13.48 22.49
C SER A 71 4.10 -12.91 21.21
N PHE A 72 2.81 -12.63 21.24
CA PHE A 72 2.11 -11.96 20.15
C PHE A 72 0.95 -11.12 20.69
N ALA A 73 0.54 -10.11 19.94
CA ALA A 73 -0.57 -9.24 20.29
C ALA A 73 -1.81 -9.58 19.43
N PRO A 74 -2.82 -10.30 19.95
CA PRO A 74 -3.98 -10.72 19.15
C PRO A 74 -4.73 -9.54 18.51
N PHE A 75 -4.89 -8.45 19.24
CA PHE A 75 -5.58 -7.25 18.74
C PHE A 75 -4.78 -6.47 17.70
N ALA A 76 -3.46 -6.62 17.64
CA ALA A 76 -2.60 -6.04 16.61
C ALA A 76 -2.70 -6.78 15.26
N LEU A 77 -3.18 -8.04 15.26
CA LEU A 77 -3.39 -8.82 14.04
C LEU A 77 -4.40 -8.18 13.07
N VAL A 78 -5.23 -7.25 13.56
CA VAL A 78 -6.12 -6.43 12.71
C VAL A 78 -5.32 -5.69 11.61
N GLY A 79 -4.06 -5.35 11.85
CA GLY A 79 -3.17 -4.78 10.83
C GLY A 79 -3.01 -5.64 9.57
N PHE A 80 -3.13 -6.96 9.70
CA PHE A 80 -3.07 -7.89 8.57
C PHE A 80 -4.33 -7.91 7.69
N LEU A 81 -5.39 -7.15 8.03
CA LEU A 81 -6.49 -6.89 7.09
C LEU A 81 -5.99 -6.25 5.80
N ILE A 82 -4.90 -5.47 5.87
CA ILE A 82 -4.22 -4.90 4.71
C ILE A 82 -3.69 -6.02 3.80
N SER A 83 -3.05 -7.03 4.37
CA SER A 83 -2.53 -8.18 3.63
C SER A 83 -3.66 -8.99 2.98
N LEU A 84 -4.77 -9.20 3.69
CA LEU A 84 -5.96 -9.86 3.14
C LEU A 84 -6.56 -9.04 1.98
N GLY A 85 -6.67 -7.72 2.17
CA GLY A 85 -7.14 -6.81 1.11
C GLY A 85 -6.27 -6.86 -0.13
N ALA A 86 -4.95 -6.89 0.03
CA ALA A 86 -3.99 -7.02 -1.07
C ALA A 86 -4.11 -8.38 -1.77
N ALA A 87 -4.24 -9.48 -1.00
CA ALA A 87 -4.43 -10.83 -1.56
C ALA A 87 -5.70 -10.91 -2.43
N ILE A 88 -6.83 -10.41 -1.93
CA ILE A 88 -8.09 -10.39 -2.68
C ILE A 88 -7.94 -9.55 -3.96
N ARG A 89 -7.28 -8.40 -3.88
CA ARG A 89 -7.04 -7.53 -5.03
C ARG A 89 -6.21 -8.22 -6.10
N LEU A 90 -5.04 -8.78 -5.73
CA LEU A 90 -4.13 -9.44 -6.65
C LEU A 90 -4.78 -10.67 -7.30
N SER A 91 -5.56 -11.45 -6.52
CA SER A 91 -6.34 -12.58 -7.05
C SER A 91 -7.38 -12.14 -8.08
N LYS A 92 -8.12 -11.04 -7.81
CA LYS A 92 -9.07 -10.47 -8.79
C LYS A 92 -8.37 -9.98 -10.04
N PHE A 93 -7.23 -9.30 -9.92
CA PHE A 93 -6.47 -8.79 -11.04
C PHE A 93 -6.00 -9.90 -11.99
N ASN A 94 -5.65 -11.08 -11.46
CA ASN A 94 -5.23 -12.23 -12.25
C ASN A 94 -6.37 -12.89 -13.04
N ILE A 95 -7.61 -12.76 -12.58
CA ILE A 95 -8.79 -13.41 -13.18
C ILE A 95 -9.54 -12.45 -14.10
N ASP A 96 -9.58 -11.16 -13.78
CA ASP A 96 -10.40 -10.17 -14.47
C ASP A 96 -9.65 -9.55 -15.66
N ILE A 97 -10.08 -9.93 -16.87
CA ILE A 97 -9.50 -9.43 -18.13
C ILE A 97 -9.78 -7.93 -18.32
N GLU A 98 -10.90 -7.41 -17.82
CA GLU A 98 -11.25 -6.00 -17.94
C GLU A 98 -10.32 -5.09 -17.12
N GLN A 99 -9.82 -5.55 -15.97
CA GLN A 99 -8.88 -4.79 -15.11
C GLN A 99 -7.51 -4.58 -15.76
N ARG A 100 -7.18 -5.27 -16.84
CA ARG A 100 -5.96 -4.99 -17.63
C ARG A 100 -6.02 -3.67 -18.38
N TYR A 101 -7.20 -3.12 -18.62
CA TYR A 101 -7.42 -1.89 -19.38
C TYR A 101 -7.80 -0.69 -18.49
N GLU A 102 -8.53 -0.92 -17.41
CA GLU A 102 -8.96 0.12 -16.47
C GLU A 102 -8.52 -0.21 -15.04
N PHE A 103 -7.78 0.69 -14.41
CA PHE A 103 -7.41 0.54 -13.00
C PHE A 103 -8.62 0.83 -12.11
N LYS A 104 -9.17 -0.21 -11.49
CA LYS A 104 -10.26 -0.11 -10.50
C LYS A 104 -9.67 -0.27 -9.09
N GLY A 105 -9.83 0.74 -8.25
CA GLY A 105 -9.35 0.77 -6.87
C GLY A 105 -7.85 1.06 -6.68
N LEU A 106 -7.45 1.40 -5.44
CA LEU A 106 -6.08 1.80 -5.09
C LEU A 106 -5.07 0.67 -5.38
N PRO A 107 -3.99 0.90 -6.16
CA PRO A 107 -2.95 -0.10 -6.40
C PRO A 107 -2.34 -0.61 -5.09
N ALA A 108 -2.12 -1.93 -4.97
CA ALA A 108 -1.52 -2.52 -3.77
C ALA A 108 -0.15 -1.93 -3.43
N PRO A 109 0.78 -1.69 -4.40
CA PRO A 109 2.04 -1.02 -4.12
C PRO A 109 1.87 0.42 -3.59
N ALA A 110 0.89 1.18 -4.10
CA ALA A 110 0.63 2.54 -3.62
C ALA A 110 0.11 2.53 -2.17
N ASN A 111 -0.83 1.63 -1.85
CA ASN A 111 -1.29 1.44 -0.47
C ASN A 111 -0.16 1.02 0.46
N ALA A 112 0.70 0.11 0.01
CA ALA A 112 1.85 -0.35 0.78
C ALA A 112 2.83 0.81 1.09
N LEU A 113 3.12 1.65 0.10
CA LEU A 113 3.95 2.85 0.29
C LEU A 113 3.31 3.82 1.29
N PHE A 114 1.99 4.01 1.24
CA PHE A 114 1.26 4.83 2.20
C PHE A 114 1.44 4.31 3.63
N ILE A 115 1.19 3.01 3.87
CA ILE A 115 1.28 2.40 5.21
C ILE A 115 2.73 2.42 5.72
N VAL A 116 3.72 2.06 4.90
CA VAL A 116 5.13 2.03 5.30
C VAL A 116 5.66 3.44 5.61
N ALA A 117 5.09 4.47 5.02
CA ALA A 117 5.46 5.85 5.29
C ALA A 117 4.72 6.48 6.50
N LEU A 118 3.69 5.83 7.08
CA LEU A 118 2.99 6.33 8.27
C LEU A 118 3.91 6.61 9.47
N PRO A 119 4.85 5.71 9.86
CA PRO A 119 5.78 5.99 10.94
C PRO A 119 6.62 7.24 10.69
N LEU A 120 7.05 7.48 9.44
CA LEU A 120 7.81 8.67 9.04
C LEU A 120 6.94 9.94 9.15
N LEU A 121 5.68 9.86 8.75
CA LEU A 121 4.72 10.95 8.90
C LEU A 121 4.49 11.29 10.37
N MET A 122 4.34 10.27 11.23
CA MET A 122 4.17 10.45 12.68
C MET A 122 5.41 11.04 13.36
N ALA A 123 6.61 10.82 12.81
CA ALA A 123 7.88 11.36 13.33
C ALA A 123 8.18 12.77 12.81
N HIS A 124 7.52 13.22 11.73
CA HIS A 124 7.85 14.48 11.08
C HIS A 124 7.25 15.69 11.81
N PRO A 125 8.05 16.77 12.09
CA PRO A 125 7.60 17.92 12.89
C PRO A 125 6.34 18.62 12.36
N LEU A 126 6.22 18.79 11.04
CA LEU A 126 5.06 19.44 10.42
C LEU A 126 3.73 18.67 10.62
N PHE A 127 3.81 17.36 10.89
CA PHE A 127 2.65 16.51 11.10
C PHE A 127 2.50 16.06 12.57
N ALA A 128 3.27 16.64 13.48
CA ALA A 128 3.25 16.31 14.91
C ALA A 128 1.84 16.40 15.52
N PHE A 129 0.99 17.29 15.01
CA PHE A 129 -0.39 17.44 15.46
C PHE A 129 -1.29 16.23 15.12
N PHE A 130 -0.95 15.43 14.09
CA PHE A 130 -1.65 14.19 13.78
C PHE A 130 -1.20 13.02 14.64
N LYS A 131 0.00 13.10 15.24
CA LYS A 131 0.56 11.99 16.01
C LYS A 131 -0.37 11.50 17.12
N PRO A 132 -0.98 12.36 17.97
CA PRO A 132 -1.90 11.90 19.01
C PRO A 132 -3.09 11.13 18.48
N PHE A 133 -3.63 11.53 17.32
CA PHE A 133 -4.72 10.82 16.66
C PHE A 133 -4.28 9.48 16.08
N LEU A 134 -3.18 9.46 15.31
CA LEU A 134 -2.64 8.25 14.68
C LEU A 134 -2.11 7.24 15.70
N SER A 135 -1.73 7.69 16.90
CA SER A 135 -1.29 6.83 18.02
C SER A 135 -2.47 6.27 18.83
N THR A 136 -3.67 6.20 18.27
CA THR A 136 -4.83 5.59 18.92
C THR A 136 -5.21 4.28 18.24
N TYR A 137 -5.68 3.31 19.04
CA TYR A 137 -6.14 2.02 18.51
C TYR A 137 -7.25 2.16 17.44
N PRO A 138 -8.33 2.96 17.66
CA PRO A 138 -9.36 3.14 16.66
C PRO A 138 -8.88 3.72 15.34
N ALA A 139 -7.90 4.64 15.37
CA ALA A 139 -7.34 5.23 14.15
C ALA A 139 -6.57 4.20 13.32
N LEU A 140 -5.73 3.38 13.96
CA LEU A 140 -4.99 2.33 13.26
C LEU A 140 -5.92 1.24 12.70
N VAL A 141 -6.96 0.86 13.45
CA VAL A 141 -8.01 -0.06 12.97
C VAL A 141 -8.74 0.54 11.76
N PHE A 142 -9.15 1.81 11.85
CA PHE A 142 -9.80 2.51 10.75
C PHE A 142 -8.93 2.54 9.50
N ILE A 143 -7.65 2.88 9.63
CA ILE A 143 -6.69 2.90 8.50
C ILE A 143 -6.55 1.50 7.90
N SER A 144 -6.44 0.45 8.73
CA SER A 144 -6.32 -0.93 8.24
C SER A 144 -7.53 -1.38 7.43
N ILE A 145 -8.73 -1.09 7.93
CA ILE A 145 -9.99 -1.41 7.25
C ILE A 145 -10.15 -0.57 5.99
N LEU A 146 -9.91 0.74 6.07
CA LEU A 146 -10.02 1.66 4.94
C LEU A 146 -9.07 1.27 3.82
N SER A 147 -7.82 0.91 4.13
CA SER A 147 -6.84 0.41 3.16
C SER A 147 -7.35 -0.83 2.43
N ALA A 148 -7.86 -1.82 3.18
CA ALA A 148 -8.40 -3.05 2.59
C ALA A 148 -9.60 -2.77 1.67
N ILE A 149 -10.47 -1.83 2.06
CA ILE A 149 -11.63 -1.40 1.26
C ILE A 149 -11.17 -0.65 0.00
N LEU A 150 -10.29 0.36 0.14
CA LEU A 150 -9.84 1.20 -0.98
C LEU A 150 -9.13 0.40 -2.07
N MET A 151 -8.39 -0.65 -1.70
CA MET A 151 -7.78 -1.55 -2.66
C MET A 151 -8.80 -2.37 -3.46
N ASN A 152 -9.97 -2.67 -2.88
CA ASN A 152 -10.96 -3.61 -3.44
C ASN A 152 -12.22 -2.96 -4.00
N ILE A 153 -12.45 -1.68 -3.74
CA ILE A 153 -13.58 -0.93 -4.27
C ILE A 153 -13.38 -0.63 -5.76
N ARG A 154 -14.47 -0.62 -6.52
CA ARG A 154 -14.46 -0.30 -7.95
C ARG A 154 -14.48 1.21 -8.20
N LEU A 155 -13.52 1.94 -7.63
CA LEU A 155 -13.35 3.35 -7.93
C LEU A 155 -12.58 3.49 -9.25
N PRO A 156 -13.10 4.16 -10.26
CA PRO A 156 -12.35 4.50 -11.45
C PRO A 156 -11.26 5.51 -11.05
N LEU A 157 -10.02 5.06 -11.11
CA LEU A 157 -8.87 5.91 -10.84
C LEU A 157 -8.24 6.33 -12.17
N PHE A 158 -7.91 7.62 -12.31
CA PHE A 158 -7.20 8.05 -13.52
C PHE A 158 -5.83 7.39 -13.61
N SER A 159 -5.54 6.86 -14.81
CA SER A 159 -4.28 6.19 -15.10
C SER A 159 -3.26 7.20 -15.63
N PHE A 160 -1.96 6.95 -15.35
CA PHE A 160 -0.86 7.66 -16.02
C PHE A 160 -0.58 7.10 -17.43
N LYS A 161 -1.40 6.14 -17.90
CA LYS A 161 -1.23 5.55 -19.22
C LYS A 161 -1.60 6.58 -20.30
N ILE A 162 -0.67 6.88 -21.19
CA ILE A 162 -0.89 7.82 -22.30
C ILE A 162 -1.85 7.15 -23.30
N GLN A 163 -3.06 7.70 -23.39
CA GLN A 163 -4.13 7.19 -24.29
C GLN A 163 -4.39 8.15 -25.46
N SER A 164 -4.07 9.44 -25.30
CA SER A 164 -4.24 10.48 -26.31
C SER A 164 -3.03 11.42 -26.32
N PHE A 165 -2.84 12.20 -27.39
CA PHE A 165 -1.79 13.22 -27.45
C PHE A 165 -2.30 14.62 -27.08
N GLU A 166 -3.54 14.75 -26.60
CA GLU A 166 -4.10 16.04 -26.20
C GLU A 166 -3.76 16.36 -24.74
N LEU A 167 -3.04 17.47 -24.52
CA LEU A 167 -2.66 17.95 -23.19
C LEU A 167 -3.86 18.21 -22.27
N ARG A 168 -5.02 18.49 -22.83
CA ARG A 168 -6.26 18.77 -22.09
C ARG A 168 -6.74 17.55 -21.30
N ASP A 169 -6.49 16.33 -21.80
CA ASP A 169 -6.90 15.09 -21.17
C ASP A 169 -6.03 14.73 -19.95
N TYR A 170 -4.86 15.37 -19.80
CA TYR A 170 -3.88 15.11 -18.76
C TYR A 170 -3.78 16.17 -17.66
N GLY A 171 -4.78 17.08 -17.57
CA GLY A 171 -4.74 18.20 -16.62
C GLY A 171 -4.50 17.78 -15.17
N LEU A 172 -5.16 16.71 -14.71
CA LEU A 172 -4.98 16.20 -13.33
C LEU A 172 -3.64 15.50 -13.12
N GLN A 173 -3.14 14.76 -14.12
CA GLN A 173 -1.82 14.13 -14.08
C GLN A 173 -0.71 15.20 -14.04
N LEU A 174 -0.83 16.24 -14.86
CA LEU A 174 0.11 17.37 -14.87
C LEU A 174 0.06 18.14 -13.54
N LEU A 175 -1.12 18.36 -12.99
CA LEU A 175 -1.28 18.98 -11.67
C LEU A 175 -0.59 18.14 -10.59
N LEU A 176 -0.76 16.81 -10.60
CA LEU A 176 -0.10 15.92 -9.66
C LEU A 176 1.43 15.97 -9.79
N ILE A 177 1.95 15.94 -11.00
CA ILE A 177 3.39 16.05 -11.27
C ILE A 177 3.90 17.41 -10.79
N LEU A 178 3.20 18.50 -11.08
CA LEU A 178 3.57 19.85 -10.63
C LEU A 178 3.60 19.96 -9.10
N LEU A 179 2.62 19.36 -8.42
CA LEU A 179 2.56 19.34 -6.96
C LEU A 179 3.61 18.41 -6.34
N SER A 180 4.02 17.34 -7.05
CA SER A 180 5.00 16.39 -6.52
C SER A 180 6.37 17.03 -6.29
N VAL A 181 6.84 17.88 -7.20
CA VAL A 181 8.16 18.51 -7.12
C VAL A 181 8.36 19.29 -5.82
N PRO A 182 7.52 20.31 -5.48
CA PRO A 182 7.66 21.03 -4.22
C PRO A 182 7.41 20.14 -3.01
N THR A 183 6.45 19.20 -3.11
CA THR A 183 6.15 18.31 -1.98
C THR A 183 7.34 17.43 -1.62
N PHE A 184 8.02 16.83 -2.61
CA PHE A 184 9.24 16.04 -2.37
C PHE A 184 10.41 16.90 -1.90
N TYR A 185 10.53 18.14 -2.39
CA TYR A 185 11.59 19.05 -1.94
C TYR A 185 11.47 19.40 -0.44
N PHE A 186 10.24 19.69 0.04
CA PHE A 186 10.01 20.11 1.42
C PHE A 186 9.80 18.94 2.40
N LEU A 187 9.13 17.87 1.97
CA LEU A 187 8.71 16.77 2.86
C LEU A 187 9.55 15.49 2.70
N GLN A 188 10.45 15.44 1.71
CA GLN A 188 11.29 14.26 1.43
C GLN A 188 10.43 12.97 1.37
N TRP A 189 10.75 11.94 2.15
CA TRP A 189 10.03 10.66 2.17
C TRP A 189 8.58 10.76 2.68
N VAL A 190 8.26 11.78 3.48
CA VAL A 190 6.89 12.03 3.94
C VAL A 190 5.98 12.57 2.82
N ALA A 191 6.57 13.03 1.73
CA ALA A 191 5.82 13.40 0.52
C ALA A 191 4.98 12.23 -0.03
N VAL A 192 5.45 10.97 0.13
CA VAL A 192 4.78 9.78 -0.43
C VAL A 192 3.33 9.64 0.07
N PRO A 193 3.05 9.53 1.38
CA PRO A 193 1.67 9.42 1.87
C PRO A 193 0.84 10.66 1.54
N VAL A 194 1.42 11.86 1.56
CA VAL A 194 0.72 13.10 1.22
C VAL A 194 0.27 13.07 -0.25
N MET A 195 1.15 12.68 -1.16
CA MET A 195 0.83 12.58 -2.59
C MET A 195 -0.24 11.52 -2.89
N ILE A 196 -0.25 10.40 -2.16
CA ILE A 196 -1.28 9.38 -2.31
C ILE A 196 -2.64 9.91 -1.86
N VAL A 197 -2.70 10.66 -0.76
CA VAL A 197 -3.94 11.32 -0.30
C VAL A 197 -4.43 12.35 -1.33
N ILE A 198 -3.53 13.19 -1.85
CA ILE A 198 -3.85 14.16 -2.91
C ILE A 198 -4.38 13.45 -4.16
N TYR A 199 -3.72 12.37 -4.59
CA TYR A 199 -4.15 11.56 -5.72
C TYR A 199 -5.57 11.01 -5.54
N LEU A 200 -5.87 10.42 -4.38
CA LEU A 200 -7.21 9.92 -4.07
C LEU A 200 -8.26 11.04 -4.05
N PHE A 201 -7.92 12.18 -3.45
CA PHE A 201 -8.81 13.33 -3.39
C PHE A 201 -9.15 13.87 -4.79
N LEU A 202 -8.15 14.02 -5.66
CA LEU A 202 -8.36 14.48 -7.05
C LEU A 202 -9.22 13.50 -7.85
N ASN A 203 -9.09 12.18 -7.61
CA ASN A 203 -9.94 11.18 -8.25
C ASN A 203 -11.40 11.28 -7.80
N VAL A 204 -11.64 11.47 -6.48
CA VAL A 204 -12.99 11.65 -5.94
C VAL A 204 -13.63 12.91 -6.52
N LEU A 205 -12.89 14.02 -6.59
CA LEU A 205 -13.37 15.25 -7.20
C LEU A 205 -13.74 15.03 -8.67
N LYS A 206 -12.87 14.44 -9.47
CA LYS A 206 -13.15 14.15 -10.88
C LYS A 206 -14.45 13.37 -11.04
N ASN A 207 -14.58 12.25 -10.30
CA ASN A 207 -15.76 11.39 -10.38
C ASN A 207 -17.06 12.03 -9.84
N SER A 208 -16.97 13.16 -9.14
CA SER A 208 -18.15 13.92 -8.67
C SER A 208 -18.62 14.97 -9.70
N PHE A 209 -17.81 15.28 -10.71
CA PHE A 209 -18.11 16.26 -11.75
C PHE A 209 -18.40 15.61 -13.12
N ASP A 210 -18.09 14.31 -13.27
CA ASP A 210 -18.48 13.47 -14.40
C ASP A 210 -19.81 12.77 -14.11
#